data_aadc5a2387662746a1d464e9d2fa4cff
#
_entry.id   aadc5a2387662746a1d464e9d2fa4cff
#
_cell.length_a   1.000
_cell.length_b   1.000
_cell.length_c   1.000
_cell.angle_alpha   90.00
_cell.angle_beta   90.00
_cell.angle_gamma   90.00
#
_symmetry.space_group_name_H-M   'P 1'
#
loop_
_entity.id
_entity.type
_entity.pdbx_description
1 polymer ?
#
loop_
_entity_poly.entity_id
_entity_poly.type
_entity_poly.pdbx_seq_one_letter_code
_entity_poly.pdbx_strand_id
1 'polypeptide(L)'
;MSASSDSAKFSWQDPFLMNEMLSEEERLVRDTARQYAQEKLLPRVRDAYRREYTDPEIFREMGALGLLGSTIEGYGCAGVNYVCYGLAAREVEAVDSGYRSMMSVQSSLVMHPIYAFGTEEQRQKYLPKLASGEWIGCFGLTEPDHGSDPG
;
A
#
# COMPACT_ATOMS: atom_id res chain seq x y z
N MET A 1 7.77 -42.51 24.06
CA MET A 1 6.96 -41.68 23.19
C MET A 1 7.91 -40.81 22.38
N SER A 2 8.14 -41.21 21.13
CA SER A 2 9.07 -40.53 20.21
C SER A 2 8.34 -39.33 19.63
N ALA A 3 8.78 -38.13 19.95
CA ALA A 3 8.35 -36.91 19.23
C ALA A 3 8.97 -37.01 17.83
N SER A 4 8.16 -37.29 16.83
CA SER A 4 8.58 -37.15 15.44
C SER A 4 8.83 -35.66 15.21
N SER A 5 10.08 -35.26 15.05
CA SER A 5 10.43 -33.96 14.50
C SER A 5 9.96 -33.97 13.06
N ASP A 6 8.79 -33.41 12.84
CA ASP A 6 8.32 -33.03 11.51
C ASP A 6 9.21 -31.86 11.07
N SER A 7 10.36 -32.20 10.48
CA SER A 7 11.23 -31.17 9.91
C SER A 7 10.49 -30.57 8.73
N ALA A 8 10.09 -29.33 8.86
CA ALA A 8 9.41 -28.57 7.82
C ALA A 8 10.18 -28.74 6.49
N LYS A 9 9.50 -29.21 5.45
CA LYS A 9 10.12 -29.41 4.13
C LYS A 9 10.50 -28.05 3.57
N PHE A 10 11.74 -27.90 3.14
CA PHE A 10 12.21 -26.68 2.50
C PHE A 10 11.36 -26.34 1.26
N SER A 11 10.88 -25.11 1.20
CA SER A 11 10.10 -24.58 0.08
C SER A 11 10.78 -23.35 -0.53
N TRP A 12 11.07 -23.39 -1.82
CA TRP A 12 11.61 -22.22 -2.54
C TRP A 12 10.65 -21.03 -2.59
N GLN A 13 9.35 -21.29 -2.49
CA GLN A 13 8.31 -20.25 -2.49
C GLN A 13 8.27 -19.50 -1.15
N ASP A 14 8.64 -20.16 -0.07
CA ASP A 14 8.72 -19.57 1.27
C ASP A 14 9.86 -20.21 2.07
N PRO A 15 11.13 -19.90 1.72
CA PRO A 15 12.31 -20.56 2.29
C PRO A 15 12.51 -20.27 3.78
N PHE A 16 11.89 -19.21 4.29
CA PHE A 16 11.96 -18.80 5.69
C PHE A 16 10.67 -19.06 6.46
N LEU A 17 9.71 -19.75 5.86
CA LEU A 17 8.40 -20.07 6.45
C LEU A 17 7.66 -18.80 6.95
N MET A 18 7.83 -17.68 6.25
CA MET A 18 7.25 -16.40 6.65
C MET A 18 5.72 -16.43 6.66
N ASN A 19 5.10 -17.26 5.80
CA ASN A 19 3.65 -17.40 5.79
C ASN A 19 3.10 -18.00 7.10
N GLU A 20 3.88 -18.79 7.79
CA GLU A 20 3.49 -19.38 9.09
C GLU A 20 3.50 -18.33 10.21
N MET A 21 4.30 -17.27 10.05
CA MET A 21 4.42 -16.20 11.04
C MET A 21 3.30 -15.15 10.94
N LEU A 22 2.55 -15.13 9.83
CA LEU A 22 1.50 -14.15 9.60
C LEU A 22 0.22 -14.52 10.36
N SER A 23 -0.44 -13.52 10.94
CA SER A 23 -1.80 -13.64 11.47
C SER A 23 -2.83 -13.89 10.36
N GLU A 24 -4.06 -14.25 10.74
CA GLU A 24 -5.16 -14.41 9.77
C GLU A 24 -5.48 -13.09 9.06
N GLU A 25 -5.48 -11.98 9.78
CA GLU A 25 -5.70 -10.64 9.23
C GLU A 25 -4.61 -10.27 8.21
N GLU A 26 -3.35 -10.49 8.54
CA GLU A 26 -2.23 -10.19 7.66
C GLU A 26 -2.27 -11.02 6.37
N ARG A 27 -2.67 -12.30 6.48
CA ARG A 27 -2.89 -13.15 5.30
C ARG A 27 -4.05 -12.63 4.45
N LEU A 28 -5.17 -12.24 5.07
CA LEU A 28 -6.33 -11.70 4.37
C LEU A 28 -5.97 -10.44 3.59
N VAL A 29 -5.27 -9.49 4.22
CA VAL A 29 -4.82 -8.25 3.58
C VAL A 29 -3.89 -8.55 2.40
N ARG A 30 -2.89 -9.43 2.60
CA ARG A 30 -1.99 -9.87 1.53
C ARG A 30 -2.75 -10.47 0.35
N ASP A 31 -3.65 -11.41 0.63
CA ASP A 31 -4.36 -12.15 -0.42
C ASP A 31 -5.34 -11.26 -1.19
N THR A 32 -5.99 -10.32 -0.50
CA THR A 32 -6.83 -9.29 -1.13
C THR A 32 -6.00 -8.37 -2.04
N ALA A 33 -4.86 -7.88 -1.55
CA ALA A 33 -3.96 -7.04 -2.34
C ALA A 33 -3.40 -7.80 -3.56
N ARG A 34 -3.02 -9.06 -3.38
CA ARG A 34 -2.55 -9.94 -4.47
C ARG A 34 -3.62 -10.14 -5.52
N GLN A 35 -4.83 -10.48 -5.12
CA GLN A 35 -5.94 -10.68 -6.04
C GLN A 35 -6.19 -9.42 -6.87
N TYR A 36 -6.30 -8.27 -6.21
CA TYR A 36 -6.47 -6.99 -6.90
C TYR A 36 -5.32 -6.70 -7.86
N ALA A 37 -4.08 -6.83 -7.42
CA ALA A 37 -2.90 -6.56 -8.23
C ALA A 37 -2.86 -7.45 -9.50
N GLN A 38 -3.10 -8.76 -9.35
CA GLN A 38 -3.06 -9.70 -10.46
C GLN A 38 -4.25 -9.56 -11.41
N GLU A 39 -5.47 -9.36 -10.89
CA GLU A 39 -6.69 -9.35 -11.71
C GLU A 39 -6.99 -7.98 -12.32
N LYS A 40 -6.60 -6.88 -11.63
CA LYS A 40 -6.95 -5.51 -12.05
C LYS A 40 -5.75 -4.70 -12.53
N LEU A 41 -4.61 -4.76 -11.86
CA LEU A 41 -3.45 -3.94 -12.23
C LEU A 41 -2.61 -4.59 -13.34
N LEU A 42 -2.28 -5.88 -13.22
CA LEU A 42 -1.41 -6.57 -14.17
C LEU A 42 -1.91 -6.49 -15.63
N PRO A 43 -3.21 -6.62 -15.94
CA PRO A 43 -3.68 -6.49 -17.31
C PRO A 43 -3.49 -5.10 -17.91
N ARG A 44 -3.44 -4.05 -17.06
CA ARG A 44 -3.32 -2.64 -17.49
C ARG A 44 -1.88 -2.18 -17.72
N VAL A 45 -0.90 -2.76 -17.00
CA VAL A 45 0.45 -2.21 -16.88
C VAL A 45 1.15 -2.05 -18.23
N ARG A 46 1.02 -3.02 -19.12
CA ARG A 46 1.69 -3.00 -20.43
C ARG A 46 1.20 -1.86 -21.31
N ASP A 47 -0.10 -1.65 -21.36
CA ASP A 47 -0.71 -0.58 -22.15
C ASP A 47 -0.47 0.79 -21.52
N ALA A 48 -0.54 0.88 -20.19
CA ALA A 48 -0.21 2.08 -19.43
C ALA A 48 1.22 2.55 -19.72
N TYR A 49 2.18 1.62 -19.66
CA TYR A 49 3.58 1.90 -19.98
C TYR A 49 3.76 2.38 -21.43
N ARG A 50 3.15 1.71 -22.41
CA ARG A 50 3.28 2.07 -23.83
C ARG A 50 2.67 3.41 -24.19
N ARG A 51 1.59 3.79 -23.49
CA ARG A 51 0.86 5.03 -23.75
C ARG A 51 1.28 6.17 -22.83
N GLU A 52 2.24 5.92 -21.93
CA GLU A 52 2.64 6.90 -20.90
C GLU A 52 1.43 7.46 -20.13
N TYR A 53 0.51 6.59 -19.76
CA TYR A 53 -0.77 6.94 -19.14
C TYR A 53 -1.04 6.09 -17.89
N THR A 54 -1.49 6.75 -16.83
CA THR A 54 -1.96 6.09 -15.62
C THR A 54 -3.44 6.41 -15.41
N ASP A 55 -4.26 5.37 -15.25
CA ASP A 55 -5.69 5.52 -15.01
C ASP A 55 -5.94 6.03 -13.58
N PRO A 56 -6.53 7.25 -13.41
CA PRO A 56 -6.83 7.80 -12.09
C PRO A 56 -7.81 6.95 -11.28
N GLU A 57 -8.62 6.12 -11.93
CA GLU A 57 -9.59 5.24 -11.27
C GLU A 57 -8.90 4.22 -10.34
N ILE A 58 -7.62 3.91 -10.58
CA ILE A 58 -6.81 3.05 -9.71
C ILE A 58 -6.79 3.58 -8.25
N PHE A 59 -6.77 4.90 -8.05
CA PHE A 59 -6.85 5.48 -6.69
C PHE A 59 -8.16 5.14 -5.99
N ARG A 60 -9.28 5.20 -6.69
CA ARG A 60 -10.58 4.85 -6.13
C ARG A 60 -10.69 3.35 -5.86
N GLU A 61 -10.18 2.53 -6.75
CA GLU A 61 -10.12 1.08 -6.56
C GLU A 61 -9.30 0.73 -5.32
N MET A 62 -8.10 1.32 -5.16
CA MET A 62 -7.25 1.14 -3.99
C MET A 62 -7.91 1.67 -2.72
N GLY A 63 -8.60 2.81 -2.80
CA GLY A 63 -9.36 3.39 -1.69
C GLY A 63 -10.48 2.47 -1.23
N ALA A 64 -11.26 1.92 -2.17
CA ALA A 64 -12.35 0.97 -1.87
C ALA A 64 -11.86 -0.31 -1.16
N LEU A 65 -10.61 -0.70 -1.40
CA LEU A 65 -9.95 -1.85 -0.76
C LEU A 65 -9.23 -1.49 0.55
N GLY A 66 -9.27 -0.21 0.99
CA GLY A 66 -8.58 0.24 2.19
C GLY A 66 -7.05 0.26 2.07
N LEU A 67 -6.50 0.28 0.86
CA LEU A 67 -5.05 0.28 0.62
C LEU A 67 -4.42 1.67 0.77
N LEU A 68 -5.22 2.74 0.70
CA LEU A 68 -4.75 4.11 0.87
C LEU A 68 -4.82 4.53 2.33
N GLY A 69 -3.70 4.99 2.89
CA GLY A 69 -3.59 5.36 4.30
C GLY A 69 -3.88 4.21 5.26
N SER A 70 -3.63 2.98 4.86
CA SER A 70 -4.09 1.76 5.53
C SER A 70 -3.68 1.65 7.01
N THR A 71 -2.59 2.32 7.43
CA THR A 71 -2.10 2.32 8.83
C THR A 71 -2.68 3.45 9.69
N ILE A 72 -3.50 4.33 9.12
CA ILE A 72 -4.14 5.44 9.82
C ILE A 72 -5.41 4.94 10.51
N GLU A 73 -5.57 5.28 11.78
CA GLU A 73 -6.78 4.99 12.54
C GLU A 73 -7.85 6.07 12.30
N GLY A 74 -9.06 5.67 11.97
CA GLY A 74 -10.16 6.58 11.69
C GLY A 74 -10.16 7.16 10.28
N TYR A 75 -10.95 8.18 10.05
CA TYR A 75 -11.06 8.96 8.79
C TYR A 75 -11.36 8.13 7.54
N GLY A 76 -11.98 6.95 7.70
CA GLY A 76 -12.28 6.03 6.60
C GLY A 76 -11.12 5.14 6.18
N CYS A 77 -10.00 5.17 6.91
CA CYS A 77 -8.84 4.30 6.69
C CYS A 77 -9.00 2.96 7.42
N ALA A 78 -8.25 1.95 6.99
CA ALA A 78 -8.39 0.58 7.50
C ALA A 78 -7.84 0.37 8.92
N GLY A 79 -6.85 1.15 9.37
CA GLY A 79 -6.26 1.04 10.71
C GLY A 79 -5.45 -0.23 10.93
N VAL A 80 -4.91 -0.83 9.88
CA VAL A 80 -4.12 -2.08 9.97
C VAL A 80 -2.67 -1.82 10.38
N ASN A 81 -1.98 -2.88 10.82
CA ASN A 81 -0.58 -2.79 11.22
C ASN A 81 0.39 -2.60 10.03
N TYR A 82 1.65 -2.28 10.32
CA TYR A 82 2.68 -2.05 9.29
C TYR A 82 3.06 -3.32 8.52
N VAL A 83 2.87 -4.51 9.07
CA VAL A 83 3.07 -5.78 8.35
C VAL A 83 2.05 -5.89 7.23
N CYS A 84 0.79 -5.60 7.50
CA CYS A 84 -0.27 -5.54 6.48
C CYS A 84 0.08 -4.55 5.35
N TYR A 85 0.53 -3.35 5.70
CA TYR A 85 0.97 -2.36 4.71
C TYR A 85 2.12 -2.88 3.85
N GLY A 86 3.15 -3.47 4.48
CA GLY A 86 4.29 -4.04 3.77
C GLY A 86 3.91 -5.19 2.83
N LEU A 87 3.00 -6.06 3.27
CA LEU A 87 2.48 -7.16 2.45
C LEU A 87 1.69 -6.63 1.25
N ALA A 88 0.79 -5.67 1.45
CA ALA A 88 0.05 -5.04 0.37
C ALA A 88 0.98 -4.34 -0.63
N ALA A 89 1.96 -3.58 -0.14
CA ALA A 89 2.97 -2.92 -0.97
C ALA A 89 3.75 -3.92 -1.82
N ARG A 90 4.16 -5.05 -1.24
CA ARG A 90 4.86 -6.12 -1.96
C ARG A 90 4.03 -6.71 -3.11
N GLU A 91 2.75 -6.95 -2.88
CA GLU A 91 1.89 -7.54 -3.91
C GLU A 91 1.61 -6.56 -5.07
N VAL A 92 1.49 -5.27 -4.78
CA VAL A 92 1.36 -4.23 -5.81
C VAL A 92 2.67 -4.02 -6.55
N GLU A 93 3.82 -3.97 -5.85
CA GLU A 93 5.17 -3.88 -6.42
C GLU A 93 5.48 -5.03 -7.37
N ALA A 94 5.01 -6.23 -7.07
CA ALA A 94 5.20 -7.41 -7.93
C ALA A 94 4.56 -7.26 -9.31
N VAL A 95 3.64 -6.31 -9.47
CA VAL A 95 3.03 -5.96 -10.76
C VAL A 95 3.74 -4.77 -11.40
N ASP A 96 3.85 -3.66 -10.66
CA ASP A 96 4.47 -2.43 -11.16
C ASP A 96 4.87 -1.49 -10.03
N SER A 97 6.12 -1.01 -10.08
CA SER A 97 6.66 -0.05 -9.10
C SER A 97 5.96 1.30 -9.13
N GLY A 98 5.45 1.73 -10.28
CA GLY A 98 4.70 2.98 -10.40
C GLY A 98 3.39 2.92 -9.62
N TYR A 99 2.65 1.84 -9.73
CA TYR A 99 1.42 1.64 -8.96
C TYR A 99 1.68 1.56 -7.45
N ARG A 100 2.75 0.87 -7.05
CA ARG A 100 3.16 0.86 -5.64
C ARG A 100 3.57 2.26 -5.18
N SER A 101 4.28 3.03 -6.02
CA SER A 101 4.65 4.42 -5.70
C SER A 101 3.42 5.31 -5.54
N MET A 102 2.40 5.18 -6.40
CA MET A 102 1.12 5.87 -6.24
C MET A 102 0.52 5.62 -4.86
N MET A 103 0.40 4.34 -4.47
CA MET A 103 -0.13 3.93 -3.16
C MET A 103 0.71 4.51 -2.01
N SER A 104 2.03 4.45 -2.10
CA SER A 104 2.91 4.89 -1.01
C SER A 104 3.01 6.41 -0.90
N VAL A 105 3.02 7.16 -2.01
CA VAL A 105 2.98 8.62 -1.98
C VAL A 105 1.69 9.10 -1.33
N GLN A 106 0.54 8.58 -1.78
CA GLN A 106 -0.76 8.92 -1.19
C GLN A 106 -0.78 8.64 0.32
N SER A 107 -0.37 7.43 0.73
CA SER A 107 -0.45 6.97 2.12
C SER A 107 0.59 7.62 3.03
N SER A 108 1.86 7.60 2.63
CA SER A 108 2.98 7.94 3.51
C SER A 108 3.41 9.41 3.41
N LEU A 109 3.47 9.97 2.19
CA LEU A 109 3.96 11.34 2.00
C LEU A 109 2.83 12.38 2.08
N VAL A 110 1.58 12.01 1.83
CA VAL A 110 0.45 12.92 1.87
C VAL A 110 -0.41 12.71 3.11
N MET A 111 -1.01 11.52 3.25
CA MET A 111 -1.98 11.26 4.32
C MET A 111 -1.32 11.23 5.71
N HIS A 112 -0.17 10.56 5.84
CA HIS A 112 0.48 10.43 7.14
C HIS A 112 0.92 11.78 7.75
N PRO A 113 1.55 12.71 7.02
CA PRO A 113 1.86 14.05 7.56
C PRO A 113 0.60 14.84 7.98
N ILE A 114 -0.48 14.75 7.22
CA ILE A 114 -1.75 15.40 7.60
C ILE A 114 -2.29 14.77 8.90
N TYR A 115 -2.21 13.44 9.02
CA TYR A 115 -2.63 12.72 10.21
C TYR A 115 -1.77 13.07 11.44
N ALA A 116 -0.45 13.08 11.28
CA ALA A 116 0.47 13.28 12.38
C ALA A 116 0.55 14.75 12.85
N PHE A 117 0.53 15.71 11.93
CA PHE A 117 0.84 17.11 12.20
C PHE A 117 -0.32 18.07 11.90
N GLY A 118 -1.36 17.62 11.19
CA GLY A 118 -2.51 18.45 10.87
C GLY A 118 -3.42 18.70 12.07
N THR A 119 -4.18 19.79 12.02
CA THR A 119 -5.28 20.04 12.96
C THR A 119 -6.41 19.05 12.73
N GLU A 120 -7.30 18.88 13.71
CA GLU A 120 -8.45 17.97 13.55
C GLU A 120 -9.36 18.41 12.38
N GLU A 121 -9.53 19.71 12.18
CA GLU A 121 -10.27 20.25 11.04
C GLU A 121 -9.62 19.84 9.71
N GLN A 122 -8.29 19.91 9.61
CA GLN A 122 -7.55 19.48 8.43
C GLN A 122 -7.68 17.96 8.21
N ARG A 123 -7.55 17.15 9.26
CA ARG A 123 -7.73 15.69 9.19
C ARG A 123 -9.11 15.33 8.66
N GLN A 124 -10.17 15.91 9.24
CA GLN A 124 -11.56 15.67 8.83
C GLN A 124 -11.84 16.11 7.39
N LYS A 125 -11.20 17.19 6.94
CA LYS A 125 -11.37 17.72 5.60
C LYS A 125 -10.69 16.89 4.53
N TYR A 126 -9.44 16.47 4.77
CA TYR A 126 -8.60 15.89 3.74
C TYR A 126 -8.56 14.36 3.77
N LEU A 127 -8.38 13.74 4.95
CA LEU A 127 -8.13 12.31 5.03
C LEU A 127 -9.23 11.43 4.45
N PRO A 128 -10.53 11.66 4.68
CA PRO A 128 -11.56 10.80 4.11
C PRO A 128 -11.59 10.79 2.59
N LYS A 129 -11.31 11.92 1.95
CA LYS A 129 -11.28 12.05 0.49
C LYS A 129 -10.02 11.47 -0.13
N LEU A 130 -8.90 11.55 0.58
CA LEU A 130 -7.65 10.90 0.20
C LEU A 130 -7.73 9.39 0.39
N ALA A 131 -8.35 8.92 1.49
CA ALA A 131 -8.55 7.50 1.76
C ALA A 131 -9.44 6.82 0.74
N SER A 132 -10.51 7.50 0.29
CA SER A 132 -11.40 6.98 -0.75
C SER A 132 -10.81 7.05 -2.17
N GLY A 133 -9.68 7.74 -2.36
CA GLY A 133 -9.11 8.02 -3.68
C GLY A 133 -9.90 9.05 -4.51
N GLU A 134 -10.86 9.77 -3.89
CA GLU A 134 -11.55 10.89 -4.55
C GLU A 134 -10.56 12.02 -4.84
N TRP A 135 -9.64 12.28 -3.91
CA TRP A 135 -8.56 13.23 -4.07
C TRP A 135 -7.22 12.51 -4.16
N ILE A 136 -6.38 13.03 -5.06
CA ILE A 136 -5.01 12.58 -5.25
C ILE A 136 -4.09 13.67 -4.69
N GLY A 137 -3.20 13.26 -3.78
CA GLY A 137 -2.21 14.14 -3.20
C GLY A 137 -0.84 14.00 -3.84
N CYS A 138 -0.02 15.02 -3.65
CA CYS A 138 1.39 14.99 -4.02
C CYS A 138 2.24 15.67 -2.94
N PHE A 139 3.54 15.44 -2.99
CA PHE A 139 4.50 16.01 -2.05
C PHE A 139 5.54 16.83 -2.81
N GLY A 140 5.48 18.15 -2.66
CA GLY A 140 6.43 19.09 -3.24
C GLY A 140 7.64 19.29 -2.32
N LEU A 141 8.61 18.38 -2.37
CA LEU A 141 9.77 18.38 -1.49
C LEU A 141 10.86 19.34 -1.92
N THR A 142 11.15 19.40 -3.23
CA THR A 142 12.27 20.15 -3.78
C THR A 142 12.09 21.65 -3.58
N GLU A 143 13.12 22.30 -3.02
CA GLU A 143 13.23 23.74 -2.88
C GLU A 143 14.30 24.29 -3.84
N PRO A 144 14.38 25.63 -4.09
CA PRO A 144 15.34 26.19 -5.04
C PRO A 144 16.79 25.79 -4.79
N ASP A 145 17.20 25.72 -3.52
CA ASP A 145 18.57 25.42 -3.11
C ASP A 145 18.74 24.00 -2.51
N HIS A 146 17.65 23.24 -2.42
CA HIS A 146 17.60 21.90 -1.78
C HIS A 146 16.88 20.90 -2.68
N GLY A 147 17.67 20.07 -3.38
CA GLY A 147 17.18 18.98 -4.22
C GLY A 147 17.24 17.62 -3.50
N SER A 148 18.29 16.84 -3.80
CA SER A 148 18.48 15.50 -3.18
C SER A 148 18.84 15.54 -1.70
N ASP A 149 19.32 16.67 -1.20
CA ASP A 149 19.56 16.95 0.20
C ASP A 149 18.54 18.01 0.68
N PRO A 150 17.41 17.60 1.24
CA PRO A 150 16.36 18.52 1.68
C PRO A 150 16.55 19.04 3.10
N GLY A 151 17.62 18.63 3.81
CA GLY A 151 17.87 18.93 5.22
C GLY A 151 18.61 20.23 5.54
#